data_3e5c4dd93bd7817d5d4a351a9dddc9c1
#
_entry.id   3e5c4dd93bd7817d5d4a351a9dddc9c1
#
_cell.length_a   1.000
_cell.length_b   1.000
_cell.length_c   1.000
_cell.angle_alpha   90.00
_cell.angle_beta   90.00
_cell.angle_gamma   90.00
#
_symmetry.space_group_name_H-M   'P 1'
#
loop_
_entity.id
_entity.type
_entity.pdbx_description
1 polymer ?
#
loop_
_entity_poly.entity_id
_entity_poly.type
_entity_poly.pdbx_seq_one_letter_code
_entity_poly.pdbx_strand_id
1 'polypeptide(L)'
;NTPIKFWGKGSSFAQIKEIAGDFRILNNPYQGTRGDELDGMPLLKKVGGDLEVSGCPNIVNMQTFMMALQEIGGKLIYKNNPKVVSLSGFESLKSIGNGIEISRNGNTDGEIPTYGSTGRPGWCMVKAWIEDEIVKSTSDVILTYSDGELVDLSMIEACDGFNPSKDDGI
;
A
#
# COMPACT_ATOMS: atom_id res chain seq x y z
N ASN A 1 -23.22 5.13 -4.47
CA ASN A 1 -21.77 5.37 -4.39
C ASN A 1 -21.49 6.69 -5.11
N THR A 2 -21.34 7.74 -4.34
CA THR A 2 -20.89 9.04 -4.90
C THR A 2 -19.37 9.05 -4.73
N PRO A 3 -18.58 9.09 -5.80
CA PRO A 3 -17.13 9.18 -5.66
C PRO A 3 -16.77 10.50 -4.97
N ILE A 4 -15.95 10.42 -3.93
CA ILE A 4 -15.41 11.60 -3.27
C ILE A 4 -14.44 12.24 -4.26
N LYS A 5 -14.79 13.42 -4.80
CA LYS A 5 -14.04 14.08 -5.89
C LYS A 5 -12.84 14.92 -5.43
N PHE A 6 -12.61 15.10 -4.13
CA PHE A 6 -11.61 16.03 -3.62
C PHE A 6 -10.81 15.43 -2.46
N TRP A 7 -9.63 14.96 -2.78
CA TRP A 7 -8.58 14.62 -1.85
C TRP A 7 -7.36 15.48 -2.20
N GLY A 8 -7.37 16.75 -1.85
CA GLY A 8 -6.29 17.66 -2.19
C GLY A 8 -5.66 18.32 -0.95
N LYS A 9 -4.48 18.88 -1.10
CA LYS A 9 -3.86 19.72 -0.06
C LYS A 9 -4.84 20.80 0.36
N GLY A 10 -5.19 20.83 1.66
CA GLY A 10 -6.19 21.76 2.21
C GLY A 10 -7.56 21.13 2.42
N SER A 11 -7.77 19.85 2.07
CA SER A 11 -8.98 19.14 2.45
C SER A 11 -9.06 18.99 3.97
N SER A 12 -10.29 18.93 4.50
CA SER A 12 -10.53 18.69 5.94
C SER A 12 -9.91 17.38 6.42
N PHE A 13 -9.59 16.46 5.50
CA PHE A 13 -8.97 15.17 5.79
C PHE A 13 -7.46 15.24 6.03
N ALA A 14 -6.79 16.32 5.60
CA ALA A 14 -5.33 16.47 5.77
C ALA A 14 -4.90 16.50 7.25
N GLN A 15 -5.82 16.79 8.17
CA GLN A 15 -5.55 16.83 9.62
C GLN A 15 -5.90 15.53 10.35
N ILE A 16 -6.48 14.54 9.67
CA ILE A 16 -6.84 13.25 10.29
C ILE A 16 -5.55 12.49 10.63
N LYS A 17 -5.43 12.10 11.90
CA LYS A 17 -4.32 11.32 12.42
C LYS A 17 -4.68 9.87 12.68
N GLU A 18 -5.95 9.61 12.99
CA GLU A 18 -6.44 8.28 13.36
C GLU A 18 -7.86 8.07 12.83
N ILE A 19 -8.14 6.84 12.43
CA ILE A 19 -9.46 6.31 12.08
C ILE A 19 -9.69 5.11 12.99
N ALA A 20 -10.76 5.14 13.80
CA ALA A 20 -11.02 4.10 14.81
C ALA A 20 -11.46 2.75 14.21
N GLY A 21 -12.17 2.77 13.09
CA GLY A 21 -12.67 1.58 12.39
C GLY A 21 -11.95 1.32 11.08
N ASP A 22 -12.67 0.70 10.14
CA ASP A 22 -12.16 0.43 8.81
C ASP A 22 -12.02 1.72 7.98
N PHE A 23 -11.02 1.72 7.10
CA PHE A 23 -10.87 2.73 6.07
C PHE A 23 -10.81 2.07 4.69
N ARG A 24 -11.75 2.43 3.82
CA ARG A 24 -11.90 1.78 2.51
C ARG A 24 -11.98 2.79 1.38
N ILE A 25 -11.15 2.58 0.35
CA ILE A 25 -11.20 3.30 -0.93
C ILE A 25 -11.53 2.26 -2.00
N LEU A 26 -12.76 2.28 -2.48
CA LEU A 26 -13.27 1.26 -3.39
C LEU A 26 -13.70 1.86 -4.72
N ASN A 27 -13.22 1.27 -5.83
CA ASN A 27 -13.64 1.61 -7.19
C ASN A 27 -13.57 3.12 -7.47
N ASN A 28 -12.56 3.78 -6.94
CA ASN A 28 -12.39 5.21 -7.09
C ASN A 28 -11.66 5.53 -8.41
N PRO A 29 -12.33 6.16 -9.39
CA PRO A 29 -11.74 6.50 -10.68
C PRO A 29 -10.90 7.78 -10.63
N TYR A 30 -10.62 8.32 -9.44
CA TYR A 30 -9.94 9.60 -9.30
C TYR A 30 -8.56 9.58 -9.93
N GLN A 31 -8.28 10.62 -10.71
CA GLN A 31 -6.96 10.95 -11.21
C GLN A 31 -6.46 12.14 -10.42
N GLY A 32 -5.40 11.99 -9.66
CA GLY A 32 -4.78 13.08 -8.92
C GLY A 32 -4.38 14.25 -9.84
N THR A 33 -4.32 15.45 -9.29
CA THR A 33 -3.92 16.66 -10.06
C THR A 33 -2.44 16.67 -10.45
N ARG A 34 -1.65 15.71 -9.99
CA ARG A 34 -0.23 15.49 -10.32
C ARG A 34 0.02 14.11 -10.90
N GLY A 35 -0.91 13.63 -11.75
CA GLY A 35 -0.70 12.40 -12.49
C GLY A 35 -0.63 11.18 -11.56
N ASP A 36 -1.74 10.80 -10.95
CA ASP A 36 -1.93 9.46 -10.38
C ASP A 36 -1.71 9.28 -8.87
N GLU A 37 -1.49 10.34 -8.08
CA GLU A 37 -1.35 10.27 -6.62
C GLU A 37 -2.66 10.59 -5.90
N LEU A 38 -3.02 9.81 -4.90
CA LEU A 38 -4.06 10.16 -3.93
C LEU A 38 -3.47 11.10 -2.88
N ASP A 39 -3.71 12.40 -3.04
CA ASP A 39 -3.43 13.38 -1.99
C ASP A 39 -4.56 13.35 -0.96
N GLY A 40 -4.28 13.17 0.33
CA GLY A 40 -5.42 13.25 1.24
C GLY A 40 -5.17 13.24 2.73
N MET A 41 -4.43 12.29 3.26
CA MET A 41 -4.25 12.12 4.71
C MET A 41 -2.77 11.96 5.09
N PRO A 42 -1.92 12.97 4.82
CA PRO A 42 -0.48 12.86 5.04
C PRO A 42 -0.11 12.69 6.53
N LEU A 43 -1.02 12.97 7.46
CA LEU A 43 -0.83 12.83 8.90
C LEU A 43 -1.48 11.58 9.48
N LEU A 44 -2.15 10.75 8.67
CA LEU A 44 -2.79 9.52 9.14
C LEU A 44 -1.73 8.53 9.64
N LYS A 45 -1.79 8.21 10.94
CA LYS A 45 -0.85 7.30 11.61
C LYS A 45 -1.46 5.95 11.93
N LYS A 46 -2.78 5.89 12.08
CA LYS A 46 -3.47 4.70 12.56
C LYS A 46 -4.82 4.49 11.86
N VAL A 47 -5.06 3.26 11.46
CA VAL A 47 -6.37 2.72 11.10
C VAL A 47 -6.66 1.59 12.08
N GLY A 48 -7.73 1.70 12.89
CA GLY A 48 -8.04 0.74 13.96
C GLY A 48 -8.63 -0.58 13.46
N GLY A 49 -9.29 -0.57 12.32
CA GLY A 49 -9.82 -1.74 11.62
C GLY A 49 -9.01 -2.08 10.37
N ASP A 50 -9.70 -2.56 9.33
CA ASP A 50 -9.10 -2.88 8.04
C ASP A 50 -8.78 -1.62 7.23
N LEU A 51 -7.67 -1.66 6.49
CA LEU A 51 -7.36 -0.72 5.44
C LEU A 51 -7.54 -1.41 4.09
N GLU A 52 -8.50 -0.94 3.27
CA GLU A 52 -8.73 -1.47 1.94
C GLU A 52 -8.63 -0.40 0.87
N VAL A 53 -7.78 -0.65 -0.13
CA VAL A 53 -7.72 0.13 -1.37
C VAL A 53 -7.87 -0.84 -2.52
N SER A 54 -9.02 -0.83 -3.17
CA SER A 54 -9.31 -1.81 -4.21
C SER A 54 -10.10 -1.25 -5.39
N GLY A 55 -9.81 -1.79 -6.58
CA GLY A 55 -10.52 -1.45 -7.81
C GLY A 55 -10.32 0.01 -8.25
N CYS A 56 -9.20 0.61 -7.93
CA CYS A 56 -8.88 2.01 -8.24
C CYS A 56 -8.01 2.09 -9.49
N PRO A 57 -8.59 2.39 -10.68
CA PRO A 57 -7.90 2.21 -11.95
C PRO A 57 -6.78 3.22 -12.21
N ASN A 58 -6.67 4.26 -11.41
CA ASN A 58 -5.73 5.36 -11.65
C ASN A 58 -4.74 5.59 -10.50
N ILE A 59 -4.76 4.76 -9.46
CA ILE A 59 -3.76 4.83 -8.39
C ILE A 59 -2.46 4.23 -8.89
N VAL A 60 -1.35 4.96 -8.71
CA VAL A 60 0.01 4.53 -9.04
C VAL A 60 0.77 4.12 -7.77
N ASN A 61 0.61 4.87 -6.70
CA ASN A 61 1.17 4.59 -5.38
C ASN A 61 0.37 5.31 -4.28
N MET A 62 0.75 5.12 -3.03
CA MET A 62 0.10 5.75 -1.87
C MET A 62 1.01 6.75 -1.15
N GLN A 63 2.13 7.15 -1.76
CA GLN A 63 3.20 7.90 -1.11
C GLN A 63 2.71 9.18 -0.43
N THR A 64 1.96 10.01 -1.13
CA THR A 64 1.47 11.28 -0.56
C THR A 64 0.26 11.10 0.34
N PHE A 65 -0.43 9.96 0.22
CA PHE A 65 -1.65 9.69 0.96
C PHE A 65 -1.41 9.08 2.34
N MET A 66 -0.47 8.14 2.47
CA MET A 66 -0.30 7.32 3.68
C MET A 66 1.14 7.29 4.21
N MET A 67 2.00 8.22 3.80
CA MET A 67 3.42 8.23 4.18
C MET A 67 3.68 8.20 5.69
N ALA A 68 2.73 8.64 6.51
CA ALA A 68 2.84 8.65 7.97
C ALA A 68 2.18 7.44 8.65
N LEU A 69 1.58 6.51 7.88
CA LEU A 69 0.82 5.38 8.44
C LEU A 69 1.74 4.39 9.14
N GLN A 70 1.47 4.13 10.42
CA GLN A 70 2.28 3.26 11.27
C GLN A 70 1.54 2.02 11.74
N GLU A 71 0.22 2.06 11.85
CA GLU A 71 -0.57 0.97 12.43
C GLU A 71 -1.85 0.71 11.65
N ILE A 72 -2.08 -0.56 11.35
CA ILE A 72 -3.34 -1.10 10.85
C ILE A 72 -3.77 -2.18 11.85
N GLY A 73 -4.87 -1.97 12.58
CA GLY A 73 -5.36 -2.91 13.59
C GLY A 73 -5.96 -4.17 13.00
N GLY A 74 -6.52 -4.07 11.81
CA GLY A 74 -7.08 -5.16 11.03
C GLY A 74 -6.14 -5.65 9.93
N LYS A 75 -6.71 -5.94 8.77
CA LYS A 75 -6.03 -6.42 7.56
C LYS A 75 -5.65 -5.27 6.62
N LEU A 76 -4.49 -5.37 5.98
CA LEU A 76 -4.16 -4.54 4.81
C LEU A 76 -4.64 -5.24 3.54
N ILE A 77 -5.56 -4.62 2.80
CA ILE A 77 -6.09 -5.11 1.53
C ILE A 77 -5.78 -4.09 0.43
N TYR A 78 -4.87 -4.46 -0.46
CA TYR A 78 -4.43 -3.62 -1.57
C TYR A 78 -4.50 -4.42 -2.85
N LYS A 79 -5.62 -4.27 -3.60
CA LYS A 79 -5.90 -5.17 -4.71
C LYS A 79 -6.61 -4.55 -5.91
N ASN A 80 -6.46 -5.20 -7.07
CA ASN A 80 -7.15 -4.82 -8.31
C ASN A 80 -6.91 -3.35 -8.69
N ASN A 81 -5.70 -2.84 -8.50
CA ASN A 81 -5.29 -1.49 -8.85
C ASN A 81 -4.31 -1.56 -10.03
N PRO A 82 -4.79 -1.51 -11.30
CA PRO A 82 -4.00 -1.90 -12.47
C PRO A 82 -2.84 -0.97 -12.83
N LYS A 83 -2.82 0.25 -12.29
CA LYS A 83 -1.71 1.19 -12.54
C LYS A 83 -0.70 1.28 -11.40
N VAL A 84 -0.88 0.49 -10.35
CA VAL A 84 0.08 0.50 -9.23
C VAL A 84 1.43 0.00 -9.71
N VAL A 85 2.45 0.84 -9.54
CA VAL A 85 3.84 0.52 -9.87
C VAL A 85 4.73 0.44 -8.63
N SER A 86 4.20 0.82 -7.45
CA SER A 86 4.97 0.88 -6.22
C SER A 86 4.07 0.69 -4.99
N LEU A 87 4.63 0.09 -3.94
CA LEU A 87 4.05 0.06 -2.60
C LEU A 87 4.46 1.26 -1.74
N SER A 88 5.05 2.30 -2.36
CA SER A 88 5.42 3.53 -1.65
C SER A 88 4.20 4.16 -0.97
N GLY A 89 4.42 4.62 0.27
CA GLY A 89 3.38 5.13 1.16
C GLY A 89 3.11 4.22 2.36
N PHE A 90 3.69 3.01 2.36
CA PHE A 90 3.58 2.06 3.48
C PHE A 90 4.90 1.86 4.24
N GLU A 91 5.92 2.67 3.96
CA GLU A 91 7.28 2.55 4.53
C GLU A 91 7.33 2.73 6.04
N SER A 92 6.40 3.54 6.57
CA SER A 92 6.34 3.83 8.01
C SER A 92 5.60 2.77 8.82
N LEU A 93 5.06 1.71 8.19
CA LEU A 93 4.29 0.68 8.88
C LEU A 93 5.14 -0.08 9.90
N LYS A 94 4.56 -0.25 11.08
CA LYS A 94 5.14 -0.94 12.25
C LYS A 94 4.28 -2.10 12.74
N SER A 95 3.00 -2.12 12.37
CA SER A 95 2.09 -3.18 12.79
C SER A 95 0.90 -3.32 11.84
N ILE A 96 0.59 -4.57 11.48
CA ILE A 96 -0.61 -5.00 10.76
C ILE A 96 -1.20 -6.19 11.54
N GLY A 97 -2.41 -6.03 12.09
CA GLY A 97 -2.99 -6.97 13.06
C GLY A 97 -3.40 -8.32 12.48
N ASN A 98 -4.11 -8.34 11.36
CA ASN A 98 -4.84 -9.54 10.90
C ASN A 98 -4.39 -10.10 9.54
N GLY A 99 -3.19 -9.73 9.06
CA GLY A 99 -2.67 -10.25 7.81
C GLY A 99 -2.75 -9.26 6.65
N ILE A 100 -2.38 -9.72 5.46
CA ILE A 100 -2.28 -8.88 4.26
C ILE A 100 -2.86 -9.58 3.03
N GLU A 101 -3.49 -8.80 2.15
CA GLU A 101 -3.84 -9.19 0.80
C GLU A 101 -3.30 -8.15 -0.17
N ILE A 102 -2.24 -8.49 -0.91
CA ILE A 102 -1.70 -7.65 -1.99
C ILE A 102 -1.82 -8.46 -3.26
N SER A 103 -2.82 -8.15 -4.06
CA SER A 103 -3.19 -9.01 -5.17
C SER A 103 -3.67 -8.23 -6.39
N ARG A 104 -3.31 -8.74 -7.58
CA ARG A 104 -3.77 -8.22 -8.86
C ARG A 104 -3.56 -6.70 -9.03
N ASN A 105 -2.44 -6.21 -8.51
CA ASN A 105 -1.99 -4.83 -8.72
C ASN A 105 -0.98 -4.78 -9.85
N GLY A 106 -0.85 -3.58 -10.49
CA GLY A 106 0.13 -3.35 -11.52
C GLY A 106 -0.34 -3.69 -12.92
N ASN A 107 0.53 -3.44 -13.88
CA ASN A 107 0.28 -3.62 -15.29
C ASN A 107 0.23 -5.11 -15.66
N THR A 108 -0.46 -5.44 -16.75
CA THR A 108 -0.68 -6.81 -17.27
C THR A 108 0.59 -7.54 -17.67
N ASP A 109 1.75 -6.91 -17.63
CA ASP A 109 3.02 -7.45 -18.11
C ASP A 109 3.82 -8.20 -17.03
N GLY A 110 3.19 -8.52 -15.89
CA GLY A 110 3.82 -9.34 -14.83
C GLY A 110 4.93 -8.62 -14.04
N GLU A 111 5.12 -7.33 -14.28
CA GLU A 111 6.12 -6.56 -13.52
C GLU A 111 5.66 -6.38 -12.07
N ILE A 112 6.52 -6.76 -11.17
CA ILE A 112 6.36 -6.56 -9.73
C ILE A 112 6.42 -5.05 -9.46
N PRO A 113 5.47 -4.49 -8.71
CA PRO A 113 5.59 -3.11 -8.28
C PRO A 113 6.96 -2.86 -7.64
N THR A 114 7.71 -1.91 -8.18
CA THR A 114 9.01 -1.55 -7.61
C THR A 114 8.82 -0.75 -6.33
N TYR A 115 9.84 -0.76 -5.48
CA TYR A 115 9.89 0.07 -4.30
C TYR A 115 10.74 1.31 -4.58
N GLY A 116 10.12 2.49 -4.47
CA GLY A 116 10.80 3.77 -4.61
C GLY A 116 11.63 3.93 -5.89
N SER A 117 12.63 4.79 -5.84
CA SER A 117 13.57 5.06 -6.94
C SER A 117 14.67 4.01 -7.10
N THR A 118 14.75 3.04 -6.20
CA THR A 118 15.83 2.04 -6.17
C THR A 118 15.63 0.90 -7.16
N GLY A 119 14.47 0.79 -7.79
CA GLY A 119 14.13 -0.30 -8.72
C GLY A 119 14.01 -1.68 -8.05
N ARG A 120 14.04 -1.75 -6.72
CA ARG A 120 13.87 -3.01 -5.99
C ARG A 120 12.42 -3.47 -6.04
N PRO A 121 12.15 -4.79 -6.10
CA PRO A 121 10.80 -5.31 -6.08
C PRO A 121 10.04 -4.87 -4.84
N GLY A 122 8.80 -4.41 -4.98
CA GLY A 122 7.94 -4.06 -3.84
C GLY A 122 7.69 -5.22 -2.89
N TRP A 123 7.85 -6.44 -3.36
CA TRP A 123 7.80 -7.66 -2.54
C TRP A 123 8.89 -7.73 -1.47
N CYS A 124 10.03 -7.04 -1.64
CA CYS A 124 11.05 -6.94 -0.59
C CYS A 124 10.51 -6.28 0.67
N MET A 125 9.68 -5.26 0.52
CA MET A 125 9.01 -4.62 1.66
C MET A 125 8.04 -5.59 2.34
N VAL A 126 7.26 -6.35 1.56
CA VAL A 126 6.34 -7.35 2.11
C VAL A 126 7.09 -8.46 2.83
N LYS A 127 8.20 -8.93 2.25
CA LYS A 127 9.07 -9.94 2.87
C LYS A 127 9.60 -9.42 4.22
N ALA A 128 10.12 -8.19 4.27
CA ALA A 128 10.58 -7.57 5.52
C ALA A 128 9.43 -7.42 6.54
N TRP A 129 8.22 -7.05 6.14
CA TRP A 129 7.08 -6.97 7.06
C TRP A 129 6.73 -8.31 7.73
N ILE A 130 6.94 -9.41 7.03
CA ILE A 130 6.70 -10.76 7.56
C ILE A 130 7.86 -11.18 8.46
N GLU A 131 9.11 -11.00 8.02
CA GLU A 131 10.32 -11.38 8.75
C GLU A 131 10.50 -10.56 10.05
N ASP A 132 10.16 -9.27 10.02
CA ASP A 132 10.24 -8.36 11.18
C ASP A 132 8.97 -8.41 12.06
N GLU A 133 8.08 -9.36 11.82
CA GLU A 133 6.82 -9.53 12.56
C GLU A 133 5.93 -8.26 12.57
N ILE A 134 6.02 -7.42 11.55
CA ILE A 134 5.12 -6.29 11.35
C ILE A 134 3.72 -6.82 11.07
N VAL A 135 3.59 -7.87 10.25
CA VAL A 135 2.37 -8.63 10.05
C VAL A 135 2.20 -9.63 11.20
N LYS A 136 1.25 -9.38 12.10
CA LYS A 136 1.05 -10.18 13.32
C LYS A 136 0.39 -11.54 13.06
N SER A 137 -0.36 -11.67 11.97
CA SER A 137 -0.99 -12.94 11.58
C SER A 137 -0.57 -13.31 10.16
N THR A 138 0.26 -14.33 10.05
CA THR A 138 0.72 -14.86 8.76
C THR A 138 -0.25 -15.91 8.18
N SER A 139 -1.28 -16.32 8.92
CA SER A 139 -2.27 -17.28 8.44
C SER A 139 -3.19 -16.72 7.36
N ASP A 140 -3.24 -15.40 7.20
CA ASP A 140 -4.07 -14.69 6.21
C ASP A 140 -3.21 -13.76 5.36
N VAL A 141 -2.20 -14.35 4.69
CA VAL A 141 -1.30 -13.67 3.76
C VAL A 141 -1.63 -14.14 2.35
N ILE A 142 -2.16 -13.25 1.52
CA ILE A 142 -2.49 -13.48 0.11
C ILE A 142 -1.68 -12.52 -0.74
N LEU A 143 -0.74 -13.07 -1.51
CA LEU A 143 0.11 -12.30 -2.41
C LEU A 143 -0.01 -12.87 -3.82
N THR A 144 -0.41 -12.05 -4.77
CA THR A 144 -0.46 -12.43 -6.18
C THR A 144 0.10 -11.36 -7.09
N TYR A 145 0.63 -11.79 -8.23
CA TYR A 145 0.97 -10.92 -9.35
C TYR A 145 -0.29 -10.33 -10.00
N SER A 146 -0.10 -9.48 -10.99
CA SER A 146 -1.19 -8.81 -11.72
C SER A 146 -2.12 -9.79 -12.45
N ASP A 147 -1.61 -10.92 -12.93
CA ASP A 147 -2.36 -12.03 -13.57
C ASP A 147 -3.09 -12.93 -12.58
N GLY A 148 -2.75 -12.84 -11.28
CA GLY A 148 -3.34 -13.62 -10.20
C GLY A 148 -2.52 -14.86 -9.81
N GLU A 149 -1.34 -15.09 -10.42
CA GLU A 149 -0.41 -16.11 -9.94
C GLU A 149 0.10 -15.79 -8.54
N LEU A 150 0.30 -16.82 -7.72
CA LEU A 150 0.80 -16.66 -6.35
C LEU A 150 2.25 -16.21 -6.34
N VAL A 151 2.57 -15.27 -5.46
CA VAL A 151 3.95 -14.82 -5.22
C VAL A 151 4.61 -15.77 -4.24
N ASP A 152 5.73 -16.34 -4.65
CA ASP A 152 6.62 -17.07 -3.75
C ASP A 152 7.74 -16.14 -3.26
N LEU A 153 7.60 -15.66 -2.03
CA LEU A 153 8.58 -14.75 -1.43
C LEU A 153 9.97 -15.39 -1.25
N SER A 154 10.06 -16.72 -1.23
CA SER A 154 11.35 -17.42 -1.13
C SER A 154 12.19 -17.29 -2.40
N MET A 155 11.54 -17.05 -3.53
CA MET A 155 12.19 -16.87 -4.84
C MET A 155 12.64 -15.43 -5.10
N ILE A 156 12.35 -14.49 -4.18
CA ILE A 156 12.74 -13.09 -4.33
C ILE A 156 14.14 -12.87 -3.75
N GLU A 157 15.16 -12.99 -4.62
CA GLU A 157 16.57 -12.94 -4.25
C GLU A 157 17.12 -11.53 -4.02
N ALA A 158 16.51 -10.51 -4.63
CA ALA A 158 17.04 -9.13 -4.65
C ALA A 158 16.80 -8.32 -3.36
N CYS A 159 16.41 -8.99 -2.27
CA CYS A 159 16.04 -8.32 -1.02
C CYS A 159 17.16 -8.20 0.01
N ASP A 160 18.34 -8.79 -0.24
CA ASP A 160 19.44 -8.77 0.71
C ASP A 160 19.87 -7.33 1.04
N GLY A 161 19.91 -7.01 2.33
CA GLY A 161 20.24 -5.67 2.83
C GLY A 161 19.13 -4.62 2.64
N PHE A 162 17.91 -5.02 2.26
CA PHE A 162 16.78 -4.12 2.18
C PHE A 162 16.40 -3.61 3.58
N ASN A 163 16.32 -2.29 3.73
CA ASN A 163 15.82 -1.65 4.95
C ASN A 163 14.78 -0.59 4.55
N PRO A 164 13.48 -0.85 4.78
CA PRO A 164 12.42 0.04 4.32
C PRO A 164 12.52 1.46 4.88
N SER A 165 13.13 1.63 6.06
CA SER A 165 13.30 2.95 6.69
C SER A 165 14.53 3.72 6.21
N LYS A 166 15.40 3.11 5.41
CA LYS A 166 16.63 3.74 4.89
C LYS A 166 16.69 3.79 3.37
N ASP A 167 15.96 2.91 2.70
CA ASP A 167 15.99 2.75 1.25
C ASP A 167 14.91 3.59 0.53
N ASP A 168 14.19 4.44 1.26
CA ASP A 168 13.10 5.31 0.77
C ASP A 168 13.56 6.48 -0.11
N GLY A 169 14.86 6.60 -0.38
CA GLY A 169 15.39 7.45 -1.45
C GLY A 169 15.07 8.95 -1.32
N ILE A 170 15.02 9.46 -0.06
CA ILE A 170 14.97 10.91 0.19
C ILE A 170 16.38 11.48 0.24
#